data_6650050aae3fd8ea17372e56264e68bf
#
_entry.id   6650050aae3fd8ea17372e56264e68bf
#
_cell.length_a   1.000
_cell.length_b   1.000
_cell.length_c   1.000
_cell.angle_alpha   90.00
_cell.angle_beta   90.00
_cell.angle_gamma   90.00
#
_symmetry.space_group_name_H-M   'P 1'
#
loop_
_entity.id
_entity.type
_entity.pdbx_description
1 polymer ?
#
loop_
_entity_poly.entity_id
_entity_poly.type
_entity_poly.pdbx_seq_one_letter_code
_entity_poly.pdbx_strand_id
1 'polypeptide(L)'
;MLNSGHGHQTLGKLLSRCLRGAAGIAAGIGLAAAATSALAADAHCDVVVIGAGGSGLTSALSAAEAGAKVIVVEKMPFIGGNTVLATGFMLGVPKGEPRELELLESDMIRKGGRTTDQALLTRIVSGSGEAVEWLRSYGAELEPLCITRDDSLQTACNLNEDGTVSKRGIQPKRGLIGPEIINALLHGIESHGVPIRTRTAVKRITTDAEGRVNGVVVLNTKGREYRIDAPAVVIATGGFSANEAMVSRFARHTQGLQSTNSPAATGDGILLAENMGARTVDMHAVTVHPTTLPFSGLILPHQVRVNGAILVNDKGERFADELSEKLAEQIRDKNSGRAWLIFDQAMIDDMPVLKSYARSGYFIRGTSDLELARGIRVPPEKFHETLVRYRSMVDRQEDTDFGRPQLLSRLDSSPLYAVSVRPGIHTTLGGLKIDPRARVLSDKGPIAGLYAAGEVTGGVLGARRLEGAGLTAAIVYGRIAGTEAAAWAKLRAKTKPAAGTGG
;
A
#
# COMPACT_ATOMS: atom_id res chain seq x y z
N MET A 1 -44.92 -9.31 51.42
CA MET A 1 -46.37 -9.28 51.11
C MET A 1 -46.49 -9.51 49.62
N LEU A 2 -46.98 -10.69 49.31
CA LEU A 2 -48.04 -10.99 48.29
C LEU A 2 -47.67 -10.65 46.82
N ASN A 3 -47.78 -11.47 45.84
CA ASN A 3 -48.31 -12.82 45.67
C ASN A 3 -47.98 -13.23 44.19
N SER A 4 -47.48 -14.42 43.98
CA SER A 4 -48.02 -15.50 43.10
C SER A 4 -48.65 -15.08 41.78
N GLY A 5 -48.47 -15.65 40.63
CA GLY A 5 -48.30 -17.06 40.27
C GLY A 5 -49.00 -17.28 38.93
N HIS A 6 -48.75 -18.40 38.23
CA HIS A 6 -49.44 -18.96 37.05
C HIS A 6 -48.99 -18.35 35.67
N GLY A 7 -48.47 -19.09 34.67
CA GLY A 7 -48.88 -20.41 34.32
C GLY A 7 -47.93 -21.05 33.26
N HIS A 8 -47.44 -22.16 33.68
CA HIS A 8 -47.03 -23.26 32.76
C HIS A 8 -48.29 -23.83 32.14
N GLN A 9 -48.42 -23.84 30.82
CA GLN A 9 -49.10 -24.84 30.02
C GLN A 9 -49.40 -24.25 28.63
N THR A 10 -48.61 -24.59 27.63
CA THR A 10 -49.07 -24.79 26.21
C THR A 10 -47.85 -24.97 25.30
N LEU A 11 -47.04 -25.99 25.57
CA LEU A 11 -46.06 -26.49 24.61
C LEU A 11 -46.20 -28.02 24.47
N GLY A 12 -47.36 -28.46 24.02
CA GLY A 12 -47.63 -29.89 24.01
C GLY A 12 -48.73 -30.31 23.03
N LYS A 13 -49.03 -29.54 21.96
CA LYS A 13 -50.04 -29.99 20.98
C LYS A 13 -49.76 -29.51 19.55
N LEU A 14 -48.56 -29.67 19.04
CA LEU A 14 -48.25 -29.41 17.63
C LEU A 14 -47.26 -30.44 17.00
N LEU A 15 -47.16 -31.61 17.60
CA LEU A 15 -46.27 -32.69 17.12
C LEU A 15 -47.01 -34.01 16.95
N SER A 16 -48.18 -34.04 16.33
CA SER A 16 -48.83 -35.30 15.99
C SER A 16 -49.84 -35.19 14.82
N ARG A 17 -49.41 -34.63 13.68
CA ARG A 17 -50.16 -34.79 12.43
C ARG A 17 -49.28 -34.57 11.21
N CYS A 18 -48.42 -35.52 10.84
CA CYS A 18 -47.87 -35.71 9.50
C CYS A 18 -47.06 -37.01 9.44
N LEU A 19 -47.71 -38.13 9.76
CA LEU A 19 -47.16 -39.46 9.46
C LEU A 19 -48.34 -40.32 8.97
N ARG A 20 -48.66 -40.26 7.66
CA ARG A 20 -49.28 -41.31 6.86
C ARG A 20 -49.42 -40.81 5.43
N GLY A 21 -48.64 -41.37 4.52
CA GLY A 21 -48.74 -41.13 3.08
C GLY A 21 -47.48 -41.60 2.36
N ALA A 22 -47.06 -42.85 2.57
CA ALA A 22 -46.08 -43.49 1.70
C ALA A 22 -46.81 -44.18 0.54
N ALA A 23 -46.63 -43.69 -0.66
CA ALA A 23 -46.68 -44.50 -1.89
C ALA A 23 -46.22 -43.70 -3.09
N GLY A 24 -45.07 -44.07 -3.63
CA GLY A 24 -44.70 -44.12 -5.04
C GLY A 24 -44.79 -42.84 -5.88
N ILE A 25 -43.62 -42.26 -6.21
CA ILE A 25 -43.27 -41.83 -7.59
C ILE A 25 -41.74 -41.78 -7.65
N ALA A 26 -41.14 -42.74 -8.32
CA ALA A 26 -39.78 -42.62 -8.85
C ALA A 26 -39.87 -41.73 -10.07
N ALA A 27 -39.27 -40.52 -9.99
CA ALA A 27 -39.12 -39.66 -11.16
C ALA A 27 -37.85 -38.84 -11.02
N GLY A 28 -36.87 -39.16 -11.82
CA GLY A 28 -35.92 -38.30 -12.48
C GLY A 28 -35.23 -37.21 -11.62
N ILE A 29 -34.02 -37.51 -11.08
CA ILE A 29 -33.06 -36.47 -10.74
C ILE A 29 -32.56 -35.85 -12.06
N GLY A 30 -33.33 -34.89 -12.57
CA GLY A 30 -32.84 -33.97 -13.57
C GLY A 30 -31.83 -33.04 -12.92
N LEU A 31 -30.54 -33.17 -13.24
CA LEU A 31 -29.54 -32.13 -13.01
C LEU A 31 -30.03 -30.86 -13.73
N ALA A 32 -30.69 -29.97 -13.02
CA ALA A 32 -30.87 -28.60 -13.48
C ALA A 32 -29.50 -27.94 -13.41
N ALA A 33 -28.73 -28.06 -14.50
CA ALA A 33 -27.63 -27.15 -14.76
C ALA A 33 -28.23 -25.72 -14.74
N ALA A 34 -28.03 -24.98 -13.67
CA ALA A 34 -28.34 -23.57 -13.64
C ALA A 34 -27.54 -22.90 -14.76
N ALA A 35 -28.19 -22.72 -15.91
CA ALA A 35 -27.68 -21.86 -16.96
C ALA A 35 -27.56 -20.47 -16.33
N THR A 36 -26.37 -20.12 -15.90
CA THR A 36 -26.03 -18.72 -15.58
C THR A 36 -26.28 -17.97 -16.88
N SER A 37 -27.40 -17.24 -16.95
CA SER A 37 -27.68 -16.35 -18.08
C SER A 37 -26.48 -15.41 -18.18
N ALA A 38 -25.74 -15.53 -19.28
CA ALA A 38 -24.60 -14.66 -19.54
C ALA A 38 -25.13 -13.21 -19.59
N LEU A 39 -24.72 -12.39 -18.65
CA LEU A 39 -25.01 -10.96 -18.70
C LEU A 39 -24.48 -10.41 -20.03
N ALA A 40 -25.34 -9.72 -20.78
CA ALA A 40 -24.92 -9.02 -21.98
C ALA A 40 -23.83 -8.00 -21.62
N ALA A 41 -22.83 -7.84 -22.48
CA ALA A 41 -21.77 -6.87 -22.26
C ALA A 41 -22.30 -5.45 -22.40
N ASP A 42 -22.16 -4.67 -21.35
CA ASP A 42 -22.53 -3.24 -21.33
C ASP A 42 -21.38 -2.34 -21.84
N ALA A 43 -20.16 -2.88 -21.96
CA ALA A 43 -19.01 -2.17 -22.50
C ALA A 43 -17.94 -3.13 -23.03
N HIS A 44 -17.15 -2.66 -23.99
CA HIS A 44 -16.03 -3.37 -24.59
C HIS A 44 -14.78 -2.51 -24.58
N CYS A 45 -13.64 -3.10 -24.22
CA CYS A 45 -12.32 -2.49 -24.31
C CYS A 45 -11.26 -3.57 -24.56
N ASP A 46 -10.01 -3.16 -24.75
CA ASP A 46 -8.88 -4.08 -24.92
C ASP A 46 -8.32 -4.51 -23.56
N VAL A 47 -8.30 -3.59 -22.60
CA VAL A 47 -7.76 -3.82 -21.26
C VAL A 47 -8.70 -3.25 -20.20
N VAL A 48 -9.07 -4.05 -19.20
CA VAL A 48 -9.68 -3.56 -17.96
C VAL A 48 -8.58 -3.49 -16.89
N VAL A 49 -8.48 -2.36 -16.21
CA VAL A 49 -7.62 -2.18 -15.04
C VAL A 49 -8.48 -2.09 -13.78
N ILE A 50 -8.21 -2.96 -12.81
CA ILE A 50 -8.93 -3.02 -11.53
C ILE A 50 -8.15 -2.28 -10.47
N GLY A 51 -8.64 -1.11 -10.04
CA GLY A 51 -8.03 -0.22 -9.07
C GLY A 51 -7.42 1.03 -9.72
N ALA A 52 -7.72 2.20 -9.16
CA ALA A 52 -7.22 3.50 -9.61
C ALA A 52 -6.16 4.08 -8.64
N GLY A 53 -5.31 3.23 -8.07
CA GLY A 53 -4.09 3.61 -7.35
C GLY A 53 -2.91 3.84 -8.32
N GLY A 54 -1.73 4.13 -7.77
CA GLY A 54 -0.54 4.44 -8.58
C GLY A 54 -0.24 3.39 -9.64
N SER A 55 -0.19 2.09 -9.28
CA SER A 55 0.08 1.01 -10.25
C SER A 55 -1.04 0.83 -11.27
N GLY A 56 -2.30 1.04 -10.88
CA GLY A 56 -3.44 0.91 -11.79
C GLY A 56 -3.48 2.04 -12.82
N LEU A 57 -3.31 3.29 -12.39
CA LEU A 57 -3.24 4.43 -13.30
C LEU A 57 -2.03 4.32 -14.24
N THR A 58 -0.88 3.86 -13.72
CA THR A 58 0.31 3.59 -14.53
C THR A 58 0.04 2.51 -15.58
N SER A 59 -0.61 1.41 -15.19
CA SER A 59 -0.97 0.32 -16.13
C SER A 59 -1.94 0.81 -17.20
N ALA A 60 -2.93 1.60 -16.80
CA ALA A 60 -3.91 2.13 -17.73
C ALA A 60 -3.30 3.09 -18.76
N LEU A 61 -2.43 4.00 -18.27
CA LEU A 61 -1.75 4.96 -19.11
C LEU A 61 -0.79 4.25 -20.09
N SER A 62 0.03 3.30 -19.60
CA SER A 62 0.97 2.57 -20.47
C SER A 62 0.27 1.67 -21.48
N ALA A 63 -0.91 1.12 -21.15
CA ALA A 63 -1.72 0.39 -22.12
C ALA A 63 -2.31 1.33 -23.18
N ALA A 64 -2.74 2.53 -22.79
CA ALA A 64 -3.25 3.53 -23.71
C ALA A 64 -2.15 4.09 -24.65
N GLU A 65 -0.94 4.38 -24.13
CA GLU A 65 0.26 4.71 -24.92
C GLU A 65 0.56 3.63 -25.97
N ALA A 66 0.35 2.36 -25.62
CA ALA A 66 0.48 1.22 -26.55
C ALA A 66 -0.69 1.11 -27.56
N GLY A 67 -1.66 2.05 -27.52
CA GLY A 67 -2.80 2.13 -28.43
C GLY A 67 -3.98 1.23 -28.08
N ALA A 68 -4.06 0.70 -26.85
CA ALA A 68 -5.19 -0.09 -26.39
C ALA A 68 -6.35 0.81 -25.90
N LYS A 69 -7.59 0.36 -26.12
CA LYS A 69 -8.76 0.94 -25.44
C LYS A 69 -8.81 0.42 -24.01
N VAL A 70 -8.76 1.31 -23.03
CA VAL A 70 -8.67 0.96 -21.61
C VAL A 70 -9.89 1.46 -20.86
N ILE A 71 -10.35 0.68 -19.88
CA ILE A 71 -11.32 1.10 -18.86
C ILE A 71 -10.71 0.81 -17.48
N VAL A 72 -10.64 1.83 -16.63
CA VAL A 72 -10.28 1.67 -15.22
C VAL A 72 -11.55 1.56 -14.39
N VAL A 73 -11.59 0.59 -13.47
CA VAL A 73 -12.67 0.43 -12.49
C VAL A 73 -12.13 0.58 -11.07
N GLU A 74 -12.79 1.42 -10.26
CA GLU A 74 -12.40 1.72 -8.89
C GLU A 74 -13.60 1.59 -7.96
N LYS A 75 -13.47 0.80 -6.88
CA LYS A 75 -14.57 0.59 -5.94
C LYS A 75 -14.88 1.80 -5.07
N MET A 76 -13.85 2.60 -4.78
CA MET A 76 -14.00 3.81 -3.97
C MET A 76 -14.58 4.98 -4.77
N PRO A 77 -15.15 5.98 -4.10
CA PRO A 77 -15.61 7.21 -4.76
C PRO A 77 -14.48 8.15 -5.17
N PHE A 78 -13.24 7.89 -4.79
CA PHE A 78 -12.06 8.70 -5.03
C PHE A 78 -10.93 7.85 -5.64
N ILE A 79 -10.01 8.52 -6.30
CA ILE A 79 -8.87 7.98 -7.03
C ILE A 79 -7.60 8.17 -6.19
N GLY A 80 -6.56 7.36 -6.45
CA GLY A 80 -5.24 7.51 -5.84
C GLY A 80 -4.82 6.36 -4.94
N GLY A 81 -5.77 5.58 -4.41
CA GLY A 81 -5.49 4.42 -3.55
C GLY A 81 -4.58 4.78 -2.37
N ASN A 82 -3.61 3.89 -2.04
CA ASN A 82 -2.59 4.19 -1.02
C ASN A 82 -1.51 5.13 -1.53
N THR A 83 -1.31 5.22 -2.84
CA THR A 83 -0.27 6.07 -3.43
C THR A 83 -0.48 7.53 -3.07
N VAL A 84 -1.71 8.04 -3.11
CA VAL A 84 -2.00 9.45 -2.77
C VAL A 84 -1.65 9.79 -1.30
N LEU A 85 -1.61 8.79 -0.42
CA LEU A 85 -1.26 8.96 1.00
C LEU A 85 0.25 8.96 1.26
N ALA A 86 1.08 8.68 0.24
CA ALA A 86 2.52 8.57 0.41
C ALA A 86 3.16 9.93 0.71
N THR A 87 3.92 10.00 1.80
CA THR A 87 4.54 11.22 2.32
C THR A 87 6.07 11.25 2.16
N GLY A 88 6.68 10.13 1.75
CA GLY A 88 8.12 9.94 1.66
C GLY A 88 8.70 10.32 0.29
N PHE A 89 9.38 9.36 -0.33
CA PHE A 89 10.09 9.49 -1.59
C PHE A 89 9.95 8.20 -2.42
N MET A 90 10.39 8.24 -3.68
CA MET A 90 10.56 7.05 -4.51
C MET A 90 12.05 6.84 -4.85
N LEU A 91 12.38 5.66 -5.35
CA LEU A 91 13.72 5.36 -5.83
C LEU A 91 13.77 5.49 -7.35
N GLY A 92 14.84 6.13 -7.85
CA GLY A 92 15.06 6.29 -9.28
C GLY A 92 16.53 6.58 -9.54
N VAL A 93 17.26 5.63 -10.11
CA VAL A 93 18.67 5.81 -10.42
C VAL A 93 18.83 6.64 -11.69
N PRO A 94 19.55 7.78 -11.66
CA PRO A 94 19.79 8.59 -12.84
C PRO A 94 20.50 7.80 -13.94
N LYS A 95 20.22 8.13 -15.20
CA LYS A 95 20.91 7.53 -16.34
C LYS A 95 22.41 7.80 -16.27
N GLY A 96 23.22 6.75 -16.49
CA GLY A 96 24.69 6.86 -16.49
C GLY A 96 25.34 6.61 -15.12
N GLU A 97 24.59 6.15 -14.12
CA GLU A 97 25.07 5.85 -12.78
C GLU A 97 25.05 4.31 -12.51
N PRO A 98 25.87 3.49 -13.17
CA PRO A 98 25.83 2.03 -13.03
C PRO A 98 26.13 1.56 -11.61
N ARG A 99 27.02 2.27 -10.89
CA ARG A 99 27.33 1.95 -9.48
C ARG A 99 26.09 2.12 -8.58
N GLU A 100 25.28 3.15 -8.79
CA GLU A 100 24.05 3.35 -8.01
C GLU A 100 23.03 2.24 -8.30
N LEU A 101 22.99 1.69 -9.52
CA LEU A 101 22.14 0.52 -9.83
C LEU A 101 22.60 -0.71 -9.06
N GLU A 102 23.90 -1.00 -9.02
CA GLU A 102 24.48 -2.12 -8.26
C GLU A 102 24.23 -1.96 -6.76
N LEU A 103 24.41 -0.77 -6.21
CA LEU A 103 24.15 -0.47 -4.81
C LEU A 103 22.64 -0.59 -4.49
N LEU A 104 21.76 -0.11 -5.37
CA LEU A 104 20.33 -0.27 -5.20
C LEU A 104 19.92 -1.75 -5.17
N GLU A 105 20.42 -2.54 -6.11
CA GLU A 105 20.14 -3.98 -6.17
C GLU A 105 20.62 -4.69 -4.90
N SER A 106 21.85 -4.43 -4.48
CA SER A 106 22.46 -5.00 -3.27
C SER A 106 21.64 -4.66 -2.02
N ASP A 107 21.29 -3.39 -1.84
CA ASP A 107 20.49 -2.92 -0.70
C ASP A 107 19.08 -3.54 -0.68
N MET A 108 18.44 -3.66 -1.85
CA MET A 108 17.13 -4.29 -1.94
C MET A 108 17.18 -5.79 -1.65
N ILE A 109 18.19 -6.51 -2.12
CA ILE A 109 18.41 -7.94 -1.80
C ILE A 109 18.65 -8.11 -0.30
N ARG A 110 19.53 -7.31 0.27
CA ARG A 110 19.86 -7.36 1.70
C ARG A 110 18.63 -7.09 2.56
N LYS A 111 17.84 -6.07 2.21
CA LYS A 111 16.62 -5.70 2.95
C LYS A 111 15.49 -6.70 2.76
N GLY A 112 15.28 -7.16 1.53
CA GLY A 112 14.25 -8.15 1.17
C GLY A 112 14.55 -9.56 1.65
N GLY A 113 15.83 -9.87 1.88
CA GLY A 113 16.29 -11.18 2.32
C GLY A 113 16.12 -12.26 1.24
N ARG A 114 16.13 -13.54 1.68
CA ARG A 114 16.10 -14.70 0.77
C ARG A 114 14.79 -14.90 0.01
N THR A 115 13.74 -14.15 0.32
CA THR A 115 12.42 -14.29 -0.32
C THR A 115 12.25 -13.35 -1.51
N THR A 116 13.22 -12.48 -1.79
CA THR A 116 13.20 -11.60 -2.98
C THR A 116 13.43 -12.43 -4.24
N ASP A 117 12.50 -12.35 -5.19
CA ASP A 117 12.69 -12.91 -6.52
C ASP A 117 13.60 -11.98 -7.33
N GLN A 118 14.82 -12.47 -7.63
CA GLN A 118 15.84 -11.66 -8.27
C GLN A 118 15.45 -11.19 -9.68
N ALA A 119 14.73 -12.02 -10.44
CA ALA A 119 14.30 -11.64 -11.78
C ALA A 119 13.27 -10.50 -11.74
N LEU A 120 12.40 -10.49 -10.71
CA LEU A 120 11.46 -9.38 -10.47
C LEU A 120 12.20 -8.14 -9.99
N LEU A 121 13.16 -8.30 -9.08
CA LEU A 121 13.95 -7.20 -8.54
C LEU A 121 14.75 -6.47 -9.61
N THR A 122 15.46 -7.21 -10.46
CA THR A 122 16.27 -6.65 -11.56
C THR A 122 15.42 -5.76 -12.48
N ARG A 123 14.14 -6.10 -12.69
CA ARG A 123 13.22 -5.23 -13.47
C ARG A 123 12.95 -3.90 -12.77
N ILE A 124 12.80 -3.91 -11.44
CA ILE A 124 12.60 -2.67 -10.69
C ILE A 124 13.84 -1.80 -10.75
N VAL A 125 15.01 -2.39 -10.46
CA VAL A 125 16.28 -1.67 -10.42
C VAL A 125 16.58 -1.03 -11.78
N SER A 126 16.54 -1.83 -12.86
CA SER A 126 16.84 -1.36 -14.21
C SER A 126 15.82 -0.35 -14.74
N GLY A 127 14.56 -0.45 -14.33
CA GLY A 127 13.48 0.44 -14.75
C GLY A 127 13.29 1.68 -13.87
N SER A 128 14.01 1.80 -12.75
CA SER A 128 13.76 2.82 -11.73
C SER A 128 13.94 4.24 -12.24
N GLY A 129 15.03 4.51 -12.94
CA GLY A 129 15.32 5.84 -13.51
C GLY A 129 14.34 6.23 -14.62
N GLU A 130 14.03 5.27 -15.51
CA GLU A 130 13.05 5.48 -16.58
C GLU A 130 11.66 5.76 -16.04
N ALA A 131 11.27 5.14 -14.93
CA ALA A 131 9.99 5.41 -14.27
C ALA A 131 9.88 6.87 -13.79
N VAL A 132 10.97 7.45 -13.26
CA VAL A 132 11.03 8.86 -12.86
C VAL A 132 10.90 9.78 -14.07
N GLU A 133 11.67 9.53 -15.15
CA GLU A 133 11.62 10.36 -16.36
C GLU A 133 10.24 10.27 -17.04
N TRP A 134 9.63 9.10 -17.03
CA TRP A 134 8.28 8.91 -17.56
C TRP A 134 7.23 9.71 -16.75
N LEU A 135 7.30 9.73 -15.41
CA LEU A 135 6.44 10.59 -14.61
C LEU A 135 6.68 12.09 -14.89
N ARG A 136 7.94 12.50 -15.07
CA ARG A 136 8.30 13.88 -15.47
C ARG A 136 7.70 14.27 -16.81
N SER A 137 7.65 13.36 -17.78
CA SER A 137 7.03 13.63 -19.08
C SER A 137 5.53 13.92 -19.00
N TYR A 138 4.89 13.53 -17.90
CA TYR A 138 3.49 13.85 -17.57
C TYR A 138 3.35 14.99 -16.54
N GLY A 139 4.43 15.74 -16.31
CA GLY A 139 4.39 16.96 -15.51
C GLY A 139 4.74 16.78 -14.03
N ALA A 140 5.21 15.60 -13.59
CA ALA A 140 5.69 15.45 -12.23
C ALA A 140 6.92 16.32 -11.96
N GLU A 141 6.83 17.22 -10.99
CA GLU A 141 7.94 18.06 -10.56
C GLU A 141 8.77 17.31 -9.49
N LEU A 142 9.69 16.48 -9.95
CA LEU A 142 10.53 15.63 -9.12
C LEU A 142 11.99 16.10 -9.11
N GLU A 143 12.65 15.98 -7.97
CA GLU A 143 14.06 16.32 -7.77
C GLU A 143 14.78 15.28 -6.91
N PRO A 144 16.11 15.20 -6.92
CA PRO A 144 16.86 14.37 -5.98
C PRO A 144 16.54 14.70 -4.53
N LEU A 145 16.44 13.69 -3.67
CA LEU A 145 16.16 13.84 -2.24
C LEU A 145 17.28 14.63 -1.51
N CYS A 146 18.51 14.55 -2.02
CA CYS A 146 19.64 15.29 -1.51
C CYS A 146 20.00 16.43 -2.46
N ILE A 147 19.59 17.62 -2.11
CA ILE A 147 20.17 18.86 -2.65
C ILE A 147 21.05 19.41 -1.54
N THR A 148 22.36 19.40 -1.75
CA THR A 148 23.31 20.13 -0.92
C THR A 148 23.02 21.63 -1.08
N ARG A 149 22.30 22.22 -0.14
CA ARG A 149 21.99 23.65 -0.16
C ARG A 149 23.11 24.51 0.43
N ASP A 150 24.04 23.90 1.12
CA ASP A 150 25.23 24.56 1.67
C ASP A 150 26.18 23.51 2.25
N ASP A 151 27.49 23.71 2.18
CA ASP A 151 28.51 22.77 2.70
C ASP A 151 28.43 22.53 4.23
N SER A 152 27.59 23.25 4.93
CA SER A 152 27.45 23.18 6.40
C SER A 152 26.22 22.39 6.88
N LEU A 153 25.27 22.06 6.01
CA LEU A 153 24.06 21.28 6.33
C LEU A 153 24.08 19.98 5.54
N GLN A 154 24.68 18.94 6.09
CA GLN A 154 24.39 17.56 5.71
C GLN A 154 22.93 17.27 6.13
N THR A 155 21.99 17.82 5.37
CA THR A 155 20.60 17.39 5.46
C THR A 155 20.59 15.88 5.25
N ALA A 156 19.81 15.16 6.03
CA ALA A 156 19.74 13.70 6.10
C ALA A 156 19.55 13.04 4.73
N CYS A 157 20.62 13.01 3.96
CA CYS A 157 20.73 12.26 2.72
C CYS A 157 20.74 10.78 3.09
N ASN A 158 19.97 9.95 2.41
CA ASN A 158 20.18 8.53 2.52
C ASN A 158 21.61 8.20 2.08
N LEU A 159 22.37 7.56 2.95
CA LEU A 159 23.69 7.08 2.61
C LEU A 159 23.60 5.69 2.00
N ASN A 160 24.46 5.41 1.04
CA ASN A 160 24.77 4.07 0.59
C ASN A 160 25.54 3.33 1.70
N GLU A 161 25.64 2.01 1.63
CA GLU A 161 26.40 1.21 2.60
C GLU A 161 27.87 1.62 2.73
N ASP A 162 28.47 2.14 1.66
CA ASP A 162 29.85 2.60 1.64
C ASP A 162 30.02 4.02 2.22
N GLY A 163 28.96 4.59 2.79
CA GLY A 163 28.96 5.94 3.38
C GLY A 163 28.87 7.08 2.35
N THR A 164 28.79 6.79 1.07
CA THR A 164 28.59 7.81 0.04
C THR A 164 27.12 8.28 0.02
N VAL A 165 26.89 9.52 -0.42
CA VAL A 165 25.53 10.06 -0.57
C VAL A 165 24.80 9.35 -1.71
N SER A 166 23.66 8.76 -1.41
CA SER A 166 22.83 8.08 -2.40
C SER A 166 22.17 9.07 -3.36
N LYS A 167 22.33 8.85 -4.66
CA LYS A 167 21.71 9.66 -5.73
C LYS A 167 20.34 9.15 -6.16
N ARG A 168 19.87 8.05 -5.58
CA ARG A 168 18.67 7.32 -6.04
C ARG A 168 17.37 7.75 -5.36
N GLY A 169 17.42 8.54 -4.28
CA GLY A 169 16.23 9.09 -3.65
C GLY A 169 15.63 10.22 -4.48
N ILE A 170 14.32 10.15 -4.76
CA ILE A 170 13.61 11.14 -5.56
C ILE A 170 12.39 11.63 -4.79
N GLN A 171 12.29 12.93 -4.60
CA GLN A 171 11.21 13.61 -3.89
C GLN A 171 10.49 14.62 -4.79
N PRO A 172 9.29 15.09 -4.42
CA PRO A 172 8.66 16.21 -5.14
C PRO A 172 9.37 17.51 -4.79
N LYS A 173 9.44 18.44 -5.74
CA LYS A 173 9.93 19.81 -5.47
C LYS A 173 9.09 20.53 -4.43
N ARG A 174 7.81 20.21 -4.35
CA ARG A 174 6.85 20.80 -3.40
C ARG A 174 5.83 19.76 -2.96
N GLY A 175 5.35 19.86 -1.72
CA GLY A 175 4.27 19.02 -1.22
C GLY A 175 4.68 17.59 -0.89
N LEU A 176 3.88 16.62 -1.27
CA LEU A 176 4.04 15.21 -0.95
C LEU A 176 4.17 14.38 -2.21
N ILE A 177 5.00 13.35 -2.18
CA ILE A 177 5.30 12.49 -3.34
C ILE A 177 4.05 11.78 -3.91
N GLY A 178 3.13 11.36 -3.04
CA GLY A 178 1.93 10.64 -3.45
C GLY A 178 1.01 11.48 -4.35
N PRO A 179 0.56 12.65 -3.89
CA PRO A 179 -0.22 13.58 -4.72
C PRO A 179 0.49 13.97 -6.02
N GLU A 180 1.82 14.19 -5.98
CA GLU A 180 2.60 14.54 -7.16
C GLU A 180 2.53 13.45 -8.23
N ILE A 181 2.77 12.18 -7.84
CA ILE A 181 2.67 11.04 -8.74
C ILE A 181 1.24 10.90 -9.29
N ILE A 182 0.23 10.98 -8.43
CA ILE A 182 -1.17 10.79 -8.84
C ILE A 182 -1.60 11.90 -9.81
N ASN A 183 -1.22 13.15 -9.57
CA ASN A 183 -1.54 14.27 -10.47
C ASN A 183 -0.91 14.07 -11.86
N ALA A 184 0.35 13.69 -11.94
CA ALA A 184 1.00 13.38 -13.21
C ALA A 184 0.31 12.24 -13.96
N LEU A 185 -0.03 11.16 -13.25
CA LEU A 185 -0.75 10.02 -13.84
C LEU A 185 -2.14 10.42 -14.34
N LEU A 186 -2.88 11.25 -13.58
CA LEU A 186 -4.21 11.72 -14.00
C LEU A 186 -4.12 12.62 -15.21
N HIS A 187 -3.11 13.49 -15.30
CA HIS A 187 -2.85 14.30 -16.51
C HIS A 187 -2.63 13.40 -17.75
N GLY A 188 -1.83 12.34 -17.60
CA GLY A 188 -1.64 11.35 -18.66
C GLY A 188 -2.92 10.60 -19.03
N ILE A 189 -3.68 10.15 -18.05
CA ILE A 189 -4.98 9.46 -18.22
C ILE A 189 -5.98 10.34 -18.98
N GLU A 190 -6.08 11.61 -18.60
CA GLU A 190 -6.96 12.58 -19.25
C GLU A 190 -6.53 12.87 -20.70
N SER A 191 -5.24 13.08 -20.95
CA SER A 191 -4.70 13.33 -22.29
C SER A 191 -4.92 12.17 -23.27
N HIS A 192 -5.03 10.94 -22.76
CA HIS A 192 -5.35 9.73 -23.55
C HIS A 192 -6.83 9.36 -23.56
N GLY A 193 -7.69 10.13 -22.91
CA GLY A 193 -9.14 9.90 -22.87
C GLY A 193 -9.54 8.58 -22.19
N VAL A 194 -8.77 8.08 -21.21
CA VAL A 194 -9.05 6.82 -20.53
C VAL A 194 -10.15 7.01 -19.48
N PRO A 195 -11.31 6.34 -19.60
CA PRO A 195 -12.39 6.47 -18.62
C PRO A 195 -12.08 5.75 -17.31
N ILE A 196 -12.30 6.42 -16.19
CA ILE A 196 -12.25 5.87 -14.84
C ILE A 196 -13.67 5.76 -14.28
N ARG A 197 -14.12 4.55 -13.97
CA ARG A 197 -15.42 4.29 -13.36
C ARG A 197 -15.24 4.08 -11.85
N THR A 198 -15.40 5.15 -11.09
CA THR A 198 -15.42 5.07 -9.61
C THR A 198 -16.69 4.42 -9.09
N ARG A 199 -16.73 4.06 -7.80
CA ARG A 199 -17.86 3.38 -7.14
C ARG A 199 -18.30 2.13 -7.91
N THR A 200 -17.33 1.44 -8.52
CA THR A 200 -17.55 0.26 -9.36
C THR A 200 -16.65 -0.87 -8.89
N ALA A 201 -17.23 -1.81 -8.17
CA ALA A 201 -16.50 -2.96 -7.61
C ALA A 201 -16.53 -4.15 -8.56
N VAL A 202 -15.40 -4.82 -8.76
CA VAL A 202 -15.33 -6.07 -9.51
C VAL A 202 -15.82 -7.23 -8.64
N LYS A 203 -16.77 -8.00 -9.13
CA LYS A 203 -17.32 -9.20 -8.48
C LYS A 203 -16.64 -10.48 -8.91
N ARG A 204 -16.27 -10.58 -10.19
CA ARG A 204 -15.53 -11.70 -10.75
C ARG A 204 -14.84 -11.33 -12.05
N ILE A 205 -13.76 -12.03 -12.35
CA ILE A 205 -13.11 -12.03 -13.65
C ILE A 205 -13.74 -13.19 -14.46
N THR A 206 -13.98 -12.98 -15.73
CA THR A 206 -14.62 -13.99 -16.60
C THR A 206 -13.63 -14.56 -17.61
N THR A 207 -13.86 -15.81 -18.03
CA THR A 207 -13.02 -16.51 -18.99
C THR A 207 -13.83 -17.04 -20.15
N ASP A 208 -13.15 -17.28 -21.27
CA ASP A 208 -13.69 -18.04 -22.40
C ASP A 208 -13.63 -19.56 -22.12
N ALA A 209 -14.09 -20.38 -23.09
CA ALA A 209 -14.13 -21.83 -22.98
C ALA A 209 -12.73 -22.47 -22.82
N GLU A 210 -11.68 -21.79 -23.29
CA GLU A 210 -10.29 -22.20 -23.15
C GLU A 210 -9.62 -21.70 -21.86
N GLY A 211 -10.38 -21.07 -20.96
CA GLY A 211 -9.91 -20.57 -19.67
C GLY A 211 -9.13 -19.25 -19.75
N ARG A 212 -9.10 -18.58 -20.91
CA ARG A 212 -8.45 -17.27 -21.08
C ARG A 212 -9.36 -16.15 -20.62
N VAL A 213 -8.82 -15.11 -20.00
CA VAL A 213 -9.57 -13.93 -19.59
C VAL A 213 -10.33 -13.33 -20.79
N ASN A 214 -11.60 -12.98 -20.57
CA ASN A 214 -12.45 -12.34 -21.56
C ASN A 214 -13.28 -11.16 -21.00
N GLY A 215 -13.05 -10.76 -19.74
CA GLY A 215 -13.71 -9.60 -19.16
C GLY A 215 -13.88 -9.68 -17.65
N VAL A 216 -14.68 -8.77 -17.14
CA VAL A 216 -15.04 -8.68 -15.71
C VAL A 216 -16.56 -8.46 -15.56
N VAL A 217 -17.12 -8.93 -14.46
CA VAL A 217 -18.43 -8.50 -13.98
C VAL A 217 -18.24 -7.54 -12.82
N VAL A 218 -18.87 -6.40 -12.92
CA VAL A 218 -18.77 -5.30 -11.95
C VAL A 218 -20.13 -4.99 -11.34
N LEU A 219 -20.10 -4.43 -10.13
CA LEU A 219 -21.27 -3.96 -9.38
C LEU A 219 -21.14 -2.44 -9.18
N ASN A 220 -22.15 -1.69 -9.58
CA ASN A 220 -22.25 -0.27 -9.33
C ASN A 220 -23.01 0.05 -8.03
N THR A 221 -23.03 1.33 -7.62
CA THR A 221 -23.74 1.81 -6.40
C THR A 221 -25.26 1.61 -6.40
N LYS A 222 -25.84 1.38 -7.57
CA LYS A 222 -27.28 1.09 -7.71
C LYS A 222 -27.60 -0.39 -7.55
N GLY A 223 -26.61 -1.23 -7.17
CA GLY A 223 -26.77 -2.66 -7.05
C GLY A 223 -26.88 -3.39 -8.40
N ARG A 224 -26.65 -2.70 -9.52
CA ARG A 224 -26.70 -3.33 -10.85
C ARG A 224 -25.35 -3.99 -11.16
N GLU A 225 -25.39 -5.28 -11.44
CA GLU A 225 -24.30 -5.99 -12.06
C GLU A 225 -24.33 -5.80 -13.59
N TYR A 226 -23.15 -5.59 -14.16
CA TYR A 226 -22.98 -5.54 -15.61
C TYR A 226 -21.59 -6.04 -16.00
N ARG A 227 -21.44 -6.40 -17.28
CA ARG A 227 -20.22 -6.97 -17.81
C ARG A 227 -19.43 -5.96 -18.62
N ILE A 228 -18.10 -5.99 -18.47
CA ILE A 228 -17.15 -5.29 -19.34
C ILE A 228 -16.31 -6.38 -20.03
N ASP A 229 -16.44 -6.50 -21.35
CA ASP A 229 -15.62 -7.42 -22.13
C ASP A 229 -14.25 -6.85 -22.39
N ALA A 230 -13.23 -7.65 -22.12
CA ALA A 230 -11.84 -7.31 -22.38
C ALA A 230 -10.97 -8.58 -22.45
N PRO A 231 -10.13 -8.76 -23.47
CA PRO A 231 -9.23 -9.90 -23.57
C PRO A 231 -8.07 -9.85 -22.56
N ALA A 232 -7.86 -8.72 -21.90
CA ALA A 232 -6.84 -8.56 -20.86
C ALA A 232 -7.40 -7.83 -19.63
N VAL A 233 -6.95 -8.28 -18.44
CA VAL A 233 -7.27 -7.67 -17.14
C VAL A 233 -5.97 -7.44 -16.37
N VAL A 234 -5.79 -6.24 -15.83
CA VAL A 234 -4.72 -5.90 -14.89
C VAL A 234 -5.30 -5.71 -13.50
N ILE A 235 -4.81 -6.49 -12.53
CA ILE A 235 -5.18 -6.37 -11.12
C ILE A 235 -4.18 -5.42 -10.44
N ALA A 236 -4.68 -4.28 -9.92
CA ALA A 236 -3.89 -3.24 -9.27
C ALA A 236 -4.59 -2.70 -8.00
N THR A 237 -5.19 -3.62 -7.24
CA THR A 237 -6.12 -3.33 -6.13
C THR A 237 -5.46 -3.00 -4.81
N GLY A 238 -4.12 -2.98 -4.75
CA GLY A 238 -3.37 -2.84 -3.50
C GLY A 238 -3.39 -4.10 -2.65
N GLY A 239 -2.92 -3.97 -1.41
CA GLY A 239 -2.76 -5.07 -0.47
C GLY A 239 -4.02 -5.39 0.34
N PHE A 240 -3.81 -6.02 1.51
CA PHE A 240 -4.91 -6.52 2.36
C PHE A 240 -4.88 -6.01 3.81
N SER A 241 -4.11 -4.96 4.10
CA SER A 241 -3.87 -4.46 5.46
C SER A 241 -5.13 -3.97 6.20
N ALA A 242 -6.20 -3.62 5.47
CA ALA A 242 -7.49 -3.22 6.03
C ALA A 242 -8.49 -4.41 6.14
N ASN A 243 -8.06 -5.64 5.82
CA ASN A 243 -8.87 -6.85 5.96
C ASN A 243 -8.43 -7.64 7.20
N GLU A 244 -9.13 -7.46 8.31
CA GLU A 244 -8.81 -8.08 9.59
C GLU A 244 -8.74 -9.62 9.49
N ALA A 245 -9.61 -10.25 8.70
CA ALA A 245 -9.62 -11.69 8.52
C ALA A 245 -8.35 -12.18 7.79
N MET A 246 -7.90 -11.48 6.74
CA MET A 246 -6.65 -11.80 6.05
C MET A 246 -5.44 -11.53 6.93
N VAL A 247 -5.41 -10.40 7.65
CA VAL A 247 -4.34 -10.08 8.61
C VAL A 247 -4.25 -11.15 9.70
N SER A 248 -5.37 -11.55 10.30
CA SER A 248 -5.41 -12.59 11.32
C SER A 248 -4.98 -13.96 10.79
N ARG A 249 -5.30 -14.27 9.53
CA ARG A 249 -4.91 -15.53 8.89
C ARG A 249 -3.42 -15.59 8.55
N PHE A 250 -2.88 -14.52 7.97
CA PHE A 250 -1.55 -14.53 7.36
C PHE A 250 -0.47 -13.85 8.21
N ALA A 251 -0.83 -12.82 8.99
CA ALA A 251 0.11 -11.95 9.71
C ALA A 251 -0.28 -11.77 11.19
N ARG A 252 -0.45 -12.86 11.91
CA ARG A 252 -0.90 -12.86 13.33
C ARG A 252 -0.09 -11.95 14.25
N HIS A 253 1.20 -11.76 13.96
CA HIS A 253 2.09 -10.87 14.74
C HIS A 253 1.69 -9.38 14.66
N THR A 254 0.83 -9.01 13.72
CA THR A 254 0.31 -7.65 13.53
C THR A 254 -1.16 -7.51 13.92
N GLN A 255 -1.77 -8.56 14.45
CA GLN A 255 -3.19 -8.55 14.84
C GLN A 255 -3.46 -7.47 15.90
N GLY A 256 -4.55 -6.73 15.74
CA GLY A 256 -4.94 -5.62 16.61
C GLY A 256 -4.24 -4.29 16.31
N LEU A 257 -3.26 -4.27 15.39
CA LEU A 257 -2.70 -3.01 14.89
C LEU A 257 -3.64 -2.37 13.86
N GLN A 258 -3.76 -1.05 13.93
CA GLN A 258 -4.49 -0.28 12.92
C GLN A 258 -3.75 -0.31 11.57
N SER A 259 -4.49 -0.19 10.47
CA SER A 259 -3.89 0.00 9.15
C SER A 259 -3.55 1.48 8.90
N THR A 260 -2.43 1.75 8.23
CA THR A 260 -2.08 3.08 7.71
C THR A 260 -2.63 3.32 6.31
N ASN A 261 -3.28 2.33 5.74
CA ASN A 261 -3.71 2.32 4.34
C ASN A 261 -5.17 2.74 4.20
N SER A 262 -5.55 3.02 2.96
CA SER A 262 -6.94 3.21 2.58
C SER A 262 -7.82 2.05 3.08
N PRO A 263 -9.04 2.29 3.58
CA PRO A 263 -9.98 1.23 3.91
C PRO A 263 -10.33 0.32 2.72
N ALA A 264 -9.93 0.71 1.51
CA ALA A 264 -10.02 -0.10 0.31
C ALA A 264 -8.96 -1.22 0.20
N ALA A 265 -7.93 -1.23 1.04
CA ALA A 265 -6.87 -2.27 1.02
C ALA A 265 -7.36 -3.58 1.65
N THR A 266 -8.35 -4.22 1.03
CA THR A 266 -9.10 -5.39 1.55
C THR A 266 -8.71 -6.72 0.89
N GLY A 267 -7.72 -6.73 -0.03
CA GLY A 267 -7.24 -7.95 -0.67
C GLY A 267 -8.16 -8.50 -1.77
N ASP A 268 -9.13 -7.71 -2.23
CA ASP A 268 -10.13 -8.17 -3.21
C ASP A 268 -9.50 -8.76 -4.47
N GLY A 269 -8.45 -8.13 -5.01
CA GLY A 269 -7.77 -8.61 -6.21
C GLY A 269 -7.05 -9.94 -6.00
N ILE A 270 -6.54 -10.20 -4.80
CA ILE A 270 -5.96 -11.49 -4.43
C ILE A 270 -7.03 -12.56 -4.49
N LEU A 271 -8.17 -12.33 -3.83
CA LEU A 271 -9.29 -13.27 -3.80
C LEU A 271 -9.89 -13.51 -5.20
N LEU A 272 -10.01 -12.47 -6.02
CA LEU A 272 -10.48 -12.58 -7.40
C LEU A 272 -9.58 -13.50 -8.23
N ALA A 273 -8.26 -13.36 -8.10
CA ALA A 273 -7.30 -14.17 -8.85
C ALA A 273 -7.16 -15.60 -8.27
N GLU A 274 -7.24 -15.78 -6.95
CA GLU A 274 -7.27 -17.12 -6.33
C GLU A 274 -8.44 -17.94 -6.85
N ASN A 275 -9.61 -17.34 -7.07
CA ASN A 275 -10.77 -18.01 -7.69
C ASN A 275 -10.50 -18.48 -9.14
N MET A 276 -9.45 -17.97 -9.78
CA MET A 276 -8.97 -18.41 -11.10
C MET A 276 -7.79 -19.38 -11.01
N GLY A 277 -7.41 -19.80 -9.81
CA GLY A 277 -6.28 -20.70 -9.57
C GLY A 277 -4.92 -19.98 -9.51
N ALA A 278 -4.90 -18.66 -9.29
CA ALA A 278 -3.65 -17.93 -9.08
C ALA A 278 -2.95 -18.36 -7.79
N ARG A 279 -1.61 -18.41 -7.84
CA ARG A 279 -0.76 -18.62 -6.65
C ARG A 279 -0.49 -17.32 -5.94
N THR A 280 -0.36 -17.41 -4.63
CA THR A 280 0.13 -16.33 -3.78
C THR A 280 1.48 -16.71 -3.17
N VAL A 281 2.28 -15.71 -2.82
CA VAL A 281 3.59 -15.87 -2.14
C VAL A 281 3.71 -14.84 -1.02
N ASP A 282 4.51 -15.18 -0.02
CA ASP A 282 4.93 -14.30 1.09
C ASP A 282 3.78 -13.63 1.86
N MET A 283 2.59 -14.21 1.89
CA MET A 283 1.40 -13.63 2.52
C MET A 283 1.60 -13.22 3.99
N HIS A 284 2.57 -13.84 4.68
CA HIS A 284 2.95 -13.53 6.06
C HIS A 284 3.85 -12.28 6.19
N ALA A 285 4.42 -11.81 5.07
CA ALA A 285 5.32 -10.67 5.04
C ALA A 285 4.52 -9.35 5.09
N VAL A 286 4.43 -8.78 6.26
CA VAL A 286 3.72 -7.53 6.54
C VAL A 286 4.64 -6.59 7.30
N THR A 287 4.78 -5.36 6.84
CA THR A 287 5.58 -4.34 7.51
C THR A 287 4.73 -3.49 8.46
N VAL A 288 5.34 -3.08 9.57
CA VAL A 288 4.72 -2.23 10.58
C VAL A 288 5.46 -0.90 10.63
N HIS A 289 4.73 0.21 10.50
CA HIS A 289 5.30 1.54 10.75
C HIS A 289 5.20 1.87 12.24
N PRO A 290 6.31 2.24 12.92
CA PRO A 290 6.30 2.41 14.37
C PRO A 290 5.54 3.65 14.85
N THR A 291 5.49 4.71 14.02
CA THR A 291 4.96 6.02 14.42
C THR A 291 3.76 6.42 13.55
N THR A 292 2.57 6.01 13.96
CA THR A 292 1.29 6.38 13.33
C THR A 292 0.38 7.08 14.33
N LEU A 293 -0.43 8.01 13.85
CA LEU A 293 -1.43 8.68 14.67
C LEU A 293 -2.53 7.70 15.08
N PRO A 294 -2.92 7.65 16.35
CA PRO A 294 -4.04 6.83 16.80
C PRO A 294 -5.33 7.17 16.03
N PHE A 295 -6.16 6.15 15.78
CA PHE A 295 -7.46 6.22 15.12
C PHE A 295 -7.46 6.61 13.63
N SER A 296 -6.56 7.49 13.19
CA SER A 296 -6.50 7.92 11.78
C SER A 296 -5.58 7.06 10.91
N GLY A 297 -4.58 6.42 11.51
CA GLY A 297 -3.54 5.67 10.78
C GLY A 297 -2.56 6.56 10.01
N LEU A 298 -2.67 7.89 10.10
CA LEU A 298 -1.74 8.80 9.44
C LEU A 298 -0.31 8.57 9.95
N ILE A 299 0.64 8.58 9.03
CA ILE A 299 2.03 8.26 9.31
C ILE A 299 2.78 9.53 9.72
N LEU A 300 3.54 9.48 10.83
CA LEU A 300 4.67 10.37 11.05
C LEU A 300 5.87 9.75 10.31
N PRO A 301 6.35 10.34 9.21
CA PRO A 301 7.39 9.74 8.37
C PRO A 301 8.64 9.36 9.15
N HIS A 302 9.35 8.33 8.67
CA HIS A 302 10.65 7.92 9.24
C HIS A 302 11.62 9.09 9.35
N GLN A 303 11.60 10.00 8.38
CA GLN A 303 12.44 11.17 8.32
C GLN A 303 12.33 12.07 9.57
N VAL A 304 11.17 12.15 10.22
CA VAL A 304 11.01 12.91 11.47
C VAL A 304 11.94 12.38 12.56
N ARG A 305 12.06 11.04 12.65
CA ARG A 305 12.96 10.38 13.60
C ARG A 305 14.42 10.54 13.18
N VAL A 306 14.72 10.38 11.87
CA VAL A 306 16.07 10.63 11.34
C VAL A 306 16.53 12.06 11.67
N ASN A 307 15.68 13.05 11.50
CA ASN A 307 15.99 14.45 11.78
C ASN A 307 16.15 14.79 13.27
N GLY A 308 15.99 13.82 14.17
CA GLY A 308 16.31 14.01 15.59
C GLY A 308 15.13 13.97 16.55
N ALA A 309 13.89 13.69 16.08
CA ALA A 309 12.79 13.47 17.01
C ALA A 309 13.07 12.25 17.90
N ILE A 310 12.64 12.33 19.17
CA ILE A 310 12.79 11.24 20.15
C ILE A 310 11.44 10.68 20.57
N LEU A 311 11.46 9.47 21.13
CA LEU A 311 10.30 8.83 21.71
C LEU A 311 10.42 8.75 23.23
N VAL A 312 9.37 9.20 23.92
CA VAL A 312 9.26 9.07 25.37
C VAL A 312 8.02 8.27 25.77
N ASN A 313 8.14 7.56 26.90
CA ASN A 313 7.05 6.82 27.52
C ASN A 313 6.18 7.71 28.42
N ASP A 314 5.16 7.13 29.06
CA ASP A 314 4.26 7.84 29.97
C ASP A 314 4.95 8.29 31.28
N LYS A 315 6.19 7.85 31.54
CA LYS A 315 7.03 8.32 32.65
C LYS A 315 7.92 9.50 32.25
N GLY A 316 7.85 9.98 31.01
CA GLY A 316 8.72 11.05 30.50
C GLY A 316 10.13 10.59 30.15
N GLU A 317 10.36 9.29 30.00
CA GLU A 317 11.67 8.69 29.73
C GLU A 317 11.81 8.24 28.29
N ARG A 318 12.96 8.51 27.67
CA ARG A 318 13.37 7.89 26.41
C ARG A 318 13.62 6.39 26.65
N PHE A 319 13.28 5.51 25.71
CA PHE A 319 13.28 4.07 25.97
C PHE A 319 13.85 3.20 24.83
N ALA A 320 14.26 3.81 23.71
CA ALA A 320 14.74 3.11 22.55
C ALA A 320 15.64 3.97 21.66
N ASP A 321 16.43 3.35 20.79
CA ASP A 321 16.92 3.95 19.57
C ASP A 321 15.75 4.12 18.58
N GLU A 322 15.45 5.37 18.24
CA GLU A 322 14.33 5.73 17.36
C GLU A 322 14.54 5.28 15.90
N LEU A 323 15.75 4.88 15.54
CA LEU A 323 16.07 4.36 14.20
C LEU A 323 16.12 2.83 14.17
N SER A 324 15.95 2.16 15.31
CA SER A 324 15.96 0.71 15.42
C SER A 324 14.88 0.05 14.56
N GLU A 325 15.21 -1.01 13.86
CA GLU A 325 14.24 -1.86 13.12
C GLU A 325 13.21 -2.51 14.04
N LYS A 326 13.53 -2.67 15.33
CA LYS A 326 12.65 -3.26 16.36
C LYS A 326 11.78 -2.23 17.08
N LEU A 327 11.79 -0.97 16.64
CA LEU A 327 11.10 0.12 17.34
C LEU A 327 9.60 -0.13 17.51
N ALA A 328 8.93 -0.67 16.50
CA ALA A 328 7.50 -1.01 16.58
C ALA A 328 7.20 -2.05 17.68
N GLU A 329 8.05 -3.07 17.80
CA GLU A 329 7.97 -4.08 18.85
C GLU A 329 8.23 -3.46 20.23
N GLN A 330 9.24 -2.58 20.33
CA GLN A 330 9.58 -1.90 21.58
C GLN A 330 8.43 -1.00 22.07
N ILE A 331 7.77 -0.26 21.16
CA ILE A 331 6.58 0.54 21.50
C ILE A 331 5.45 -0.38 21.99
N ARG A 332 5.18 -1.46 21.27
CA ARG A 332 4.10 -2.40 21.60
C ARG A 332 4.34 -3.07 22.96
N ASP A 333 5.53 -3.61 23.17
CA ASP A 333 5.79 -4.52 24.27
C ASP A 333 6.24 -3.80 25.55
N LYS A 334 6.95 -2.67 25.42
CA LYS A 334 7.50 -1.93 26.57
C LYS A 334 6.63 -0.74 27.03
N ASN A 335 5.76 -0.20 26.18
CA ASN A 335 5.04 1.04 26.46
C ASN A 335 3.53 0.94 26.20
N SER A 336 2.92 -0.22 26.52
CA SER A 336 1.47 -0.40 26.37
C SER A 336 0.94 -0.06 24.97
N GLY A 337 1.78 -0.24 23.94
CA GLY A 337 1.44 -0.02 22.54
C GLY A 337 1.38 1.45 22.09
N ARG A 338 1.89 2.40 22.90
CA ARG A 338 1.93 3.82 22.54
C ARG A 338 3.20 4.51 23.03
N ALA A 339 3.55 5.65 22.42
CA ALA A 339 4.61 6.53 22.88
C ALA A 339 4.27 7.98 22.52
N TRP A 340 5.04 8.92 23.06
CA TRP A 340 5.02 10.32 22.67
C TRP A 340 6.22 10.59 21.76
N LEU A 341 5.99 11.02 20.51
CA LEU A 341 7.02 11.51 19.61
C LEU A 341 7.21 13.00 19.87
N ILE A 342 8.46 13.39 20.21
CA ILE A 342 8.84 14.74 20.56
C ILE A 342 9.71 15.32 19.45
N PHE A 343 9.39 16.52 18.99
CA PHE A 343 10.13 17.27 17.98
C PHE A 343 9.94 18.77 18.19
N ASP A 344 10.64 19.60 17.44
CA ASP A 344 10.70 21.04 17.64
C ASP A 344 10.19 21.86 16.45
N GLN A 345 10.18 23.19 16.59
CA GLN A 345 9.71 24.11 15.55
C GLN A 345 10.54 24.01 14.28
N ALA A 346 11.85 23.82 14.38
CA ALA A 346 12.73 23.70 13.22
C ALA A 346 12.31 22.54 12.32
N MET A 347 11.97 21.37 12.90
CA MET A 347 11.47 20.23 12.13
C MET A 347 10.12 20.52 11.45
N ILE A 348 9.23 21.29 12.10
CA ILE A 348 7.98 21.70 11.44
C ILE A 348 8.28 22.59 10.24
N ASP A 349 9.22 23.53 10.38
CA ASP A 349 9.56 24.46 9.32
C ASP A 349 10.21 23.81 8.11
N ASP A 350 10.91 22.68 8.32
CA ASP A 350 11.60 21.95 7.26
C ASP A 350 10.73 20.89 6.58
N MET A 351 9.65 20.41 7.25
CA MET A 351 8.88 19.27 6.75
C MET A 351 7.42 19.64 6.39
N PRO A 352 7.06 19.65 5.09
CA PRO A 352 5.70 19.99 4.65
C PRO A 352 4.59 19.14 5.30
N VAL A 353 4.85 17.86 5.58
CA VAL A 353 3.89 16.96 6.24
C VAL A 353 3.62 17.40 7.68
N LEU A 354 4.66 17.79 8.44
CA LEU A 354 4.50 18.27 9.80
C LEU A 354 3.78 19.64 9.82
N LYS A 355 4.07 20.53 8.87
CA LYS A 355 3.28 21.77 8.69
C LYS A 355 1.80 21.51 8.49
N SER A 356 1.48 20.54 7.66
CA SER A 356 0.09 20.14 7.39
C SER A 356 -0.59 19.61 8.66
N TYR A 357 0.08 18.72 9.38
CA TYR A 357 -0.46 18.13 10.62
C TYR A 357 -0.58 19.14 11.76
N ALA A 358 0.36 20.08 11.86
CA ALA A 358 0.27 21.19 12.82
C ALA A 358 -0.96 22.07 12.56
N ARG A 359 -1.22 22.44 11.29
CA ARG A 359 -2.41 23.21 10.90
C ARG A 359 -3.69 22.45 11.19
N SER A 360 -3.68 21.14 11.14
CA SER A 360 -4.83 20.26 11.45
C SER A 360 -5.02 20.01 12.95
N GLY A 361 -4.15 20.58 13.81
CA GLY A 361 -4.28 20.50 15.27
C GLY A 361 -3.90 19.15 15.89
N TYR A 362 -3.10 18.34 15.20
CA TYR A 362 -2.70 17.01 15.72
C TYR A 362 -1.67 17.07 16.84
N PHE A 363 -0.99 18.22 17.04
CA PHE A 363 0.16 18.33 17.94
C PHE A 363 -0.18 19.11 19.21
N ILE A 364 0.33 18.62 20.33
CA ILE A 364 0.40 19.35 21.60
C ILE A 364 1.70 20.14 21.58
N ARG A 365 1.65 21.42 21.94
CA ARG A 365 2.82 22.28 21.97
C ARG A 365 3.11 22.81 23.37
N GLY A 366 4.37 23.09 23.64
CA GLY A 366 4.82 23.79 24.84
C GLY A 366 6.01 24.69 24.53
N THR A 367 6.08 25.86 25.15
CA THR A 367 7.17 26.81 25.00
C THR A 367 8.38 26.47 25.87
N SER A 368 8.22 25.50 26.77
CA SER A 368 9.26 24.89 27.59
C SER A 368 9.05 23.38 27.77
N ASP A 369 10.09 22.67 28.18
CA ASP A 369 10.05 21.24 28.50
C ASP A 369 8.96 20.95 29.53
N LEU A 370 8.87 21.76 30.61
CA LEU A 370 7.90 21.57 31.68
C LEU A 370 6.45 21.82 31.21
N GLU A 371 6.25 22.79 30.35
CA GLU A 371 4.93 23.08 29.77
C GLU A 371 4.46 21.93 28.87
N LEU A 372 5.34 21.46 27.98
CA LEU A 372 5.02 20.34 27.10
C LEU A 372 4.71 19.08 27.92
N ALA A 373 5.52 18.78 28.94
CA ALA A 373 5.31 17.63 29.83
C ALA A 373 3.94 17.66 30.50
N ARG A 374 3.51 18.83 31.01
CA ARG A 374 2.15 19.00 31.58
C ARG A 374 1.07 18.77 30.52
N GLY A 375 1.28 19.31 29.31
CA GLY A 375 0.37 19.13 28.16
C GLY A 375 0.13 17.67 27.79
N ILE A 376 1.19 16.85 27.81
CA ILE A 376 1.13 15.41 27.50
C ILE A 376 0.91 14.53 28.75
N ARG A 377 0.80 15.14 29.92
CA ARG A 377 0.53 14.48 31.22
C ARG A 377 1.59 13.45 31.61
N VAL A 378 2.87 13.77 31.41
CA VAL A 378 4.01 13.02 31.95
C VAL A 378 4.64 13.80 33.12
N PRO A 379 5.45 13.14 34.02
CA PRO A 379 6.15 13.81 35.09
C PRO A 379 7.09 14.91 34.55
N PRO A 380 6.85 16.20 34.86
CA PRO A 380 7.55 17.31 34.21
C PRO A 380 9.06 17.31 34.45
N GLU A 381 9.47 17.06 35.69
CA GLU A 381 10.87 17.05 36.08
C GLU A 381 11.63 15.93 35.39
N LYS A 382 11.02 14.74 35.33
CA LYS A 382 11.62 13.59 34.68
C LYS A 382 11.76 13.79 33.16
N PHE A 383 10.74 14.37 32.53
CA PHE A 383 10.79 14.72 31.13
C PHE A 383 11.88 15.77 30.82
N HIS A 384 12.00 16.79 31.69
CA HIS A 384 13.07 17.78 31.57
C HIS A 384 14.45 17.13 31.68
N GLU A 385 14.69 16.30 32.70
CA GLU A 385 15.94 15.52 32.83
C GLU A 385 16.26 14.71 31.56
N THR A 386 15.26 14.07 30.99
CA THR A 386 15.40 13.29 29.74
C THR A 386 15.87 14.16 28.58
N LEU A 387 15.28 15.35 28.41
CA LEU A 387 15.69 16.29 27.35
C LEU A 387 17.06 16.89 27.58
N VAL A 388 17.39 17.26 28.82
CA VAL A 388 18.74 17.76 29.18
C VAL A 388 19.80 16.70 28.88
N ARG A 389 19.55 15.44 29.27
CA ARG A 389 20.44 14.33 28.98
C ARG A 389 20.60 14.10 27.48
N TYR A 390 19.47 14.10 26.72
CA TYR A 390 19.49 13.93 25.26
C TYR A 390 20.29 15.05 24.58
N ARG A 391 20.07 16.33 24.94
CA ARG A 391 20.81 17.47 24.41
C ARG A 391 22.32 17.33 24.66
N SER A 392 22.71 16.86 25.84
CA SER A 392 24.13 16.58 26.17
C SER A 392 24.73 15.48 25.30
N MET A 393 23.95 14.46 24.91
CA MET A 393 24.39 13.41 23.97
C MET A 393 24.53 13.96 22.53
N VAL A 394 23.61 14.84 22.11
CA VAL A 394 23.74 15.55 20.82
C VAL A 394 25.03 16.40 20.78
N ASP A 395 25.34 17.11 21.84
CA ASP A 395 26.57 17.92 21.92
C ASP A 395 27.86 17.10 21.79
N ARG A 396 27.83 15.87 22.31
CA ARG A 396 28.96 14.93 22.21
C ARG A 396 28.92 14.05 20.94
N GLN A 397 27.84 14.13 20.16
CA GLN A 397 27.58 13.24 19.01
C GLN A 397 27.65 11.74 19.39
N GLU A 398 27.24 11.40 20.61
CA GLU A 398 27.29 10.02 21.13
C GLU A 398 26.04 9.71 21.95
N ASP A 399 25.20 8.77 21.48
CA ASP A 399 24.06 8.25 22.25
C ASP A 399 24.50 7.11 23.18
N THR A 400 24.84 7.47 24.42
CA THR A 400 25.26 6.51 25.45
C THR A 400 24.12 5.68 26.03
N ASP A 401 22.85 6.00 25.71
CA ASP A 401 21.68 5.31 26.25
C ASP A 401 21.23 4.15 25.38
N PHE A 402 21.13 4.37 24.06
CA PHE A 402 20.56 3.40 23.13
C PHE A 402 21.41 3.19 21.87
N GLY A 403 22.52 3.92 21.71
CA GLY A 403 23.44 3.75 20.58
C GLY A 403 22.87 4.24 19.25
N ARG A 404 21.97 5.22 19.27
CA ARG A 404 21.43 5.84 18.06
C ARG A 404 22.57 6.43 17.21
N PRO A 405 22.68 6.04 15.91
CA PRO A 405 23.87 6.37 15.11
C PRO A 405 23.93 7.83 14.66
N GLN A 406 22.80 8.55 14.72
CA GLN A 406 22.72 9.96 14.26
C GLN A 406 21.95 10.82 15.26
N LEU A 407 22.56 11.92 15.68
CA LEU A 407 22.02 12.88 16.64
C LEU A 407 21.99 14.28 15.99
N LEU A 408 20.96 14.55 15.16
CA LEU A 408 20.89 15.72 14.28
C LEU A 408 20.21 16.96 14.89
N SER A 409 19.38 16.81 15.92
CA SER A 409 18.68 17.93 16.55
C SER A 409 18.78 17.89 18.06
N ARG A 410 19.04 19.06 18.67
CA ARG A 410 19.02 19.26 20.12
C ARG A 410 17.61 19.35 20.69
N LEU A 411 16.59 19.51 19.86
CA LEU A 411 15.22 19.78 20.31
C LEU A 411 15.15 21.03 21.19
N ASP A 412 15.73 22.14 20.74
CA ASP A 412 15.79 23.43 21.47
C ASP A 412 15.16 24.59 20.67
N SER A 413 14.67 24.36 19.47
CA SER A 413 13.90 25.35 18.72
C SER A 413 12.46 25.41 19.25
N SER A 414 12.15 26.47 20.00
CA SER A 414 10.82 26.65 20.61
C SER A 414 9.78 27.11 19.59
N PRO A 415 8.51 26.66 19.72
CA PRO A 415 8.02 25.71 20.70
C PRO A 415 8.41 24.26 20.40
N LEU A 416 8.41 23.42 21.43
CA LEU A 416 8.45 21.98 21.30
C LEU A 416 7.05 21.42 21.02
N TYR A 417 7.02 20.28 20.34
CA TYR A 417 5.79 19.59 20.00
C TYR A 417 5.84 18.13 20.44
N ALA A 418 4.67 17.62 20.76
CA ALA A 418 4.47 16.22 21.05
C ALA A 418 3.24 15.67 20.32
N VAL A 419 3.31 14.42 19.91
CA VAL A 419 2.15 13.69 19.37
C VAL A 419 2.17 12.25 19.86
N SER A 420 0.99 11.75 20.25
CA SER A 420 0.85 10.34 20.60
C SER A 420 0.97 9.49 19.35
N VAL A 421 1.78 8.45 19.40
CA VAL A 421 2.00 7.51 18.30
C VAL A 421 1.84 6.06 18.75
N ARG A 422 1.48 5.21 17.80
CA ARG A 422 1.43 3.75 17.96
C ARG A 422 1.86 3.04 16.69
N PRO A 423 2.29 1.78 16.77
CA PRO A 423 2.56 0.99 15.57
C PRO A 423 1.30 0.77 14.74
N GLY A 424 1.47 0.73 13.42
CA GLY A 424 0.38 0.44 12.48
C GLY A 424 0.86 -0.41 11.30
N ILE A 425 -0.02 -1.26 10.76
CA ILE A 425 0.26 -2.05 9.56
C ILE A 425 0.45 -1.11 8.38
N HIS A 426 1.62 -1.20 7.73
CA HIS A 426 1.96 -0.25 6.67
C HIS A 426 1.90 -0.84 5.26
N THR A 427 2.52 -2.00 5.04
CA THR A 427 2.53 -2.62 3.71
C THR A 427 2.40 -4.13 3.85
N THR A 428 1.57 -4.73 3.01
CA THR A 428 1.54 -6.17 2.80
C THR A 428 2.46 -6.50 1.62
N LEU A 429 3.54 -7.25 1.87
CA LEU A 429 4.55 -7.59 0.85
C LEU A 429 4.24 -8.90 0.15
N GLY A 430 3.33 -9.69 0.72
CA GLY A 430 2.76 -10.87 0.10
C GLY A 430 1.58 -10.55 -0.80
N GLY A 431 1.36 -11.41 -1.80
CA GLY A 431 0.29 -11.24 -2.77
C GLY A 431 0.39 -12.24 -3.91
N LEU A 432 -0.18 -11.89 -5.05
CA LEU A 432 -0.19 -12.69 -6.26
C LEU A 432 1.23 -12.95 -6.77
N LYS A 433 1.53 -14.21 -7.09
CA LYS A 433 2.77 -14.57 -7.75
C LYS A 433 2.71 -14.12 -9.21
N ILE A 434 3.71 -13.34 -9.62
CA ILE A 434 3.87 -12.87 -11.00
C ILE A 434 5.21 -13.30 -11.59
N ASP A 435 5.34 -13.18 -12.90
CA ASP A 435 6.62 -13.26 -13.60
C ASP A 435 7.17 -11.87 -13.99
N PRO A 436 8.40 -11.77 -14.55
CA PRO A 436 8.98 -10.48 -14.96
C PRO A 436 8.21 -9.71 -16.05
N ARG A 437 7.19 -10.31 -16.66
CA ARG A 437 6.24 -9.69 -17.59
C ARG A 437 4.91 -9.32 -16.89
N ALA A 438 4.89 -9.30 -15.56
CA ALA A 438 3.71 -9.01 -14.74
C ALA A 438 2.52 -9.97 -14.95
N ARG A 439 2.72 -11.16 -15.56
CA ARG A 439 1.67 -12.14 -15.76
C ARG A 439 1.39 -12.88 -14.45
N VAL A 440 0.14 -13.01 -14.07
CA VAL A 440 -0.27 -13.78 -12.87
C VAL A 440 -0.06 -15.26 -13.10
N LEU A 441 0.59 -15.93 -12.14
CA LEU A 441 0.95 -17.34 -12.24
C LEU A 441 -0.02 -18.26 -11.46
N SER A 442 -0.38 -19.37 -12.09
CA SER A 442 -1.01 -20.54 -11.47
C SER A 442 -0.02 -21.70 -11.39
N ASP A 443 -0.45 -22.87 -10.87
CA ASP A 443 0.36 -24.10 -10.90
C ASP A 443 0.63 -24.62 -12.33
N LYS A 444 -0.18 -24.19 -13.29
CA LYS A 444 -0.05 -24.58 -14.71
C LYS A 444 0.72 -23.55 -15.54
N GLY A 445 1.27 -22.51 -14.90
CA GLY A 445 1.93 -21.39 -15.57
C GLY A 445 1.08 -20.12 -15.61
N PRO A 446 1.40 -19.17 -16.50
CA PRO A 446 0.69 -17.89 -16.58
C PRO A 446 -0.79 -18.06 -16.94
N ILE A 447 -1.67 -17.36 -16.21
CA ILE A 447 -3.09 -17.25 -16.54
C ILE A 447 -3.24 -16.32 -17.74
N ALA A 448 -3.73 -16.85 -18.84
CA ALA A 448 -3.80 -16.15 -20.12
C ALA A 448 -4.70 -14.91 -20.06
N GLY A 449 -4.12 -13.72 -20.29
CA GLY A 449 -4.80 -12.43 -20.26
C GLY A 449 -4.91 -11.81 -18.85
N LEU A 450 -4.29 -12.40 -17.81
CA LEU A 450 -4.31 -11.87 -16.46
C LEU A 450 -2.93 -11.33 -16.04
N TYR A 451 -2.90 -10.08 -15.62
CA TYR A 451 -1.71 -9.35 -15.17
C TYR A 451 -1.93 -8.77 -13.80
N ALA A 452 -0.87 -8.47 -13.06
CA ALA A 452 -0.97 -7.78 -11.79
C ALA A 452 0.24 -6.85 -11.54
N ALA A 453 0.00 -5.73 -10.84
CA ALA A 453 1.04 -4.77 -10.50
C ALA A 453 0.77 -4.06 -9.17
N GLY A 454 1.82 -3.62 -8.50
CA GLY A 454 1.77 -2.92 -7.22
C GLY A 454 1.62 -3.86 -6.02
N GLU A 455 1.11 -3.34 -4.92
CA GLU A 455 1.07 -4.04 -3.61
C GLU A 455 0.19 -5.31 -3.60
N VAL A 456 -0.61 -5.55 -4.63
CA VAL A 456 -1.36 -6.81 -4.81
C VAL A 456 -0.45 -8.00 -5.15
N THR A 457 0.81 -7.74 -5.55
CA THR A 457 1.80 -8.75 -5.93
C THR A 457 2.74 -9.10 -4.79
N GLY A 458 3.13 -10.37 -4.71
CA GLY A 458 4.10 -10.87 -3.74
C GLY A 458 5.43 -11.31 -4.37
N GLY A 459 6.49 -11.49 -3.54
CA GLY A 459 7.82 -11.92 -3.97
C GLY A 459 8.68 -10.81 -4.62
N VAL A 460 8.08 -9.66 -4.87
CA VAL A 460 8.72 -8.55 -5.61
C VAL A 460 9.76 -7.82 -4.77
N LEU A 461 9.45 -7.55 -3.51
CA LEU A 461 10.29 -6.80 -2.58
C LEU A 461 10.85 -7.65 -1.42
N GLY A 462 10.51 -8.94 -1.39
CA GLY A 462 10.92 -9.86 -0.34
C GLY A 462 10.19 -9.65 1.00
N ALA A 463 10.78 -10.15 2.10
CA ALA A 463 10.18 -10.11 3.44
C ALA A 463 10.14 -8.72 4.07
N ARG A 464 11.01 -7.83 3.62
CA ARG A 464 11.09 -6.41 4.02
C ARG A 464 11.44 -5.56 2.81
N ARG A 465 10.97 -4.33 2.76
CA ARG A 465 11.27 -3.43 1.64
C ARG A 465 12.24 -2.32 2.03
N LEU A 466 13.07 -1.91 1.09
CA LEU A 466 13.80 -0.66 1.17
C LEU A 466 12.79 0.51 1.09
N GLU A 467 13.03 1.58 1.82
CA GLU A 467 12.18 2.77 1.76
C GLU A 467 12.15 3.36 0.33
N GLY A 468 11.00 3.85 -0.09
CA GLY A 468 10.81 4.33 -1.46
C GLY A 468 10.56 3.23 -2.52
N ALA A 469 11.03 2.00 -2.30
CA ALA A 469 10.93 0.90 -3.29
C ALA A 469 9.49 0.53 -3.67
N GLY A 470 8.54 0.68 -2.76
CA GLY A 470 7.13 0.35 -3.02
C GLY A 470 6.51 1.22 -4.12
N LEU A 471 6.79 2.53 -4.12
CA LEU A 471 6.32 3.43 -5.17
C LEU A 471 7.00 3.12 -6.52
N THR A 472 8.31 2.91 -6.49
CA THR A 472 9.08 2.54 -7.69
C THR A 472 8.57 1.25 -8.30
N ALA A 473 8.38 0.20 -7.50
CA ALA A 473 7.83 -1.08 -7.95
C ALA A 473 6.41 -0.91 -8.55
N ALA A 474 5.57 -0.07 -7.94
CA ALA A 474 4.22 0.19 -8.43
C ALA A 474 4.23 0.85 -9.82
N ILE A 475 5.16 1.78 -10.08
CA ILE A 475 5.27 2.44 -11.39
C ILE A 475 5.94 1.49 -12.40
N VAL A 476 7.07 0.87 -12.07
CA VAL A 476 7.78 -0.02 -13.00
C VAL A 476 6.90 -1.19 -13.44
N TYR A 477 6.32 -1.92 -12.48
CA TYR A 477 5.44 -3.04 -12.82
C TYR A 477 4.11 -2.59 -13.39
N GLY A 478 3.60 -1.42 -13.03
CA GLY A 478 2.43 -0.81 -13.68
C GLY A 478 2.66 -0.63 -15.17
N ARG A 479 3.80 -0.06 -15.57
CA ARG A 479 4.18 0.11 -16.98
C ARG A 479 4.31 -1.23 -17.70
N ILE A 480 5.00 -2.21 -17.09
CA ILE A 480 5.14 -3.55 -17.66
C ILE A 480 3.77 -4.19 -17.86
N ALA A 481 2.92 -4.20 -16.83
CA ALA A 481 1.60 -4.83 -16.88
C ALA A 481 0.70 -4.20 -17.96
N GLY A 482 0.69 -2.87 -18.05
CA GLY A 482 -0.10 -2.15 -19.06
C GLY A 482 0.35 -2.46 -20.49
N THR A 483 1.64 -2.38 -20.75
CA THR A 483 2.23 -2.67 -22.07
C THR A 483 1.99 -4.12 -22.49
N GLU A 484 2.20 -5.08 -21.59
CA GLU A 484 2.01 -6.51 -21.84
C GLU A 484 0.53 -6.86 -22.06
N ALA A 485 -0.38 -6.25 -21.28
CA ALA A 485 -1.82 -6.42 -21.45
C ALA A 485 -2.29 -5.91 -22.80
N ALA A 486 -1.82 -4.74 -23.24
CA ALA A 486 -2.11 -4.19 -24.57
C ALA A 486 -1.58 -5.08 -25.70
N ALA A 487 -0.36 -5.58 -25.55
CA ALA A 487 0.24 -6.51 -26.52
C ALA A 487 -0.57 -7.81 -26.65
N TRP A 488 -1.02 -8.38 -25.53
CA TRP A 488 -1.91 -9.54 -25.50
C TRP A 488 -3.23 -9.25 -26.18
N ALA A 489 -3.88 -8.15 -25.89
CA ALA A 489 -5.14 -7.76 -26.50
C ALA A 489 -5.03 -7.63 -28.02
N LYS A 490 -3.95 -7.02 -28.49
CA LYS A 490 -3.61 -6.92 -29.93
C LYS A 490 -3.44 -8.29 -30.59
N LEU A 491 -2.76 -9.22 -29.92
CA LEU A 491 -2.59 -10.59 -30.41
C LEU A 491 -3.95 -11.30 -30.54
N ARG A 492 -4.80 -11.18 -29.50
CA ARG A 492 -6.13 -11.76 -29.46
C ARG A 492 -7.06 -11.23 -30.57
N ALA A 493 -6.98 -9.93 -30.87
CA ALA A 493 -7.74 -9.33 -31.96
C ALA A 493 -7.39 -9.94 -33.33
N LYS A 494 -6.10 -10.24 -33.56
CA LYS A 494 -5.62 -10.85 -34.83
C LYS A 494 -6.02 -12.33 -34.96
N THR A 495 -6.19 -13.04 -33.85
CA THR A 495 -6.50 -14.49 -33.85
C THR A 495 -7.99 -14.81 -33.77
N LYS A 496 -8.85 -13.80 -33.64
CA LYS A 496 -10.31 -13.98 -33.69
C LYS A 496 -10.68 -14.28 -35.12
N PRO A 497 -11.35 -15.44 -35.43
CA PRO A 497 -11.84 -15.70 -36.79
C PRO A 497 -12.72 -14.52 -37.21
N ALA A 498 -12.56 -14.05 -38.44
CA ALA A 498 -13.50 -13.09 -39.01
C ALA A 498 -14.90 -13.65 -38.80
N ALA A 499 -15.78 -12.90 -38.15
CA ALA A 499 -17.17 -13.29 -38.00
C ALA A 499 -17.68 -13.58 -39.44
N GLY A 500 -18.00 -14.87 -39.72
CA GLY A 500 -18.47 -15.23 -41.02
C GLY A 500 -19.63 -14.32 -41.38
N THR A 501 -19.51 -13.63 -42.49
CA THR A 501 -20.63 -12.99 -43.18
C THR A 501 -21.52 -14.14 -43.62
N GLY A 502 -22.37 -14.62 -42.67
CA GLY A 502 -23.46 -15.51 -43.02
C GLY A 502 -24.47 -14.74 -43.84
N GLY A 503 -24.56 -15.10 -45.10
CA GLY A 503 -25.56 -14.60 -45.99
C GLY A 503 -26.98 -15.10 -45.65
#